data_ef18f56b33673e4ed35bbbfe6e3f0298
#
_entry.id   ef18f56b33673e4ed35bbbfe6e3f0298
#
_cell.length_a   1.000
_cell.length_b   1.000
_cell.length_c   1.000
_cell.angle_alpha   90.00
_cell.angle_beta   90.00
_cell.angle_gamma   90.00
#
_symmetry.space_group_name_H-M   'P 1'
#
loop_
_entity.id
_entity.type
_entity.pdbx_description
1 polymer ?
#
loop_
_entity_poly.entity_id
_entity_poly.type
_entity_poly.pdbx_seq_one_letter_code
_entity_poly.pdbx_strand_id
1 'polypeptide(L)'
;GWGEGFFAKTGAEKPEWLGDVRKYSRDKLRPEWGQTDVVLQICSDDPLTTAFVMRHMTRASSSYAETAWVQQGFGHANGSAAKGETARNLFGQKDGTVNPHTHEEFMDQVWIDEGRFAGGTAMVVRRIHMNLDTWEELDRAAREASTGRKLDTGAPMHGTDEFDPVDLEARDSFGLKAIDPSSHVARAHPPKDHPEQKILRRPFNFNLAPSPDNSGELS
;
A
#
# COMPACT_ATOMS: atom_id res chain seq x y z
N GLY A 1 -7.15 -0.16 -15.04
CA GLY A 1 -7.36 -1.57 -14.71
C GLY A 1 -8.82 -1.96 -14.77
N TRP A 2 -9.07 -3.24 -14.94
CA TRP A 2 -10.42 -3.81 -15.06
C TRP A 2 -10.74 -4.69 -13.87
N GLY A 3 -11.91 -4.49 -13.26
CA GLY A 3 -12.46 -5.33 -12.21
C GLY A 3 -13.30 -6.50 -12.78
N GLU A 4 -13.73 -7.40 -11.93
CA GLU A 4 -14.53 -8.57 -12.33
C GLU A 4 -15.83 -8.15 -13.05
N GLY A 5 -16.50 -7.10 -12.58
CA GLY A 5 -17.73 -6.60 -13.20
C GLY A 5 -17.58 -6.15 -14.65
N PHE A 6 -16.41 -5.63 -15.05
CA PHE A 6 -16.12 -5.30 -16.45
C PHE A 6 -16.21 -6.54 -17.34
N PHE A 7 -15.59 -7.64 -16.96
CA PHE A 7 -15.61 -8.89 -17.72
C PHE A 7 -17.01 -9.48 -17.81
N ALA A 8 -17.76 -9.44 -16.69
CA ALA A 8 -19.15 -9.90 -16.67
C ALA A 8 -20.07 -9.11 -17.62
N LYS A 9 -19.88 -7.79 -17.73
CA LYS A 9 -20.68 -6.91 -18.59
C LYS A 9 -20.30 -6.96 -20.07
N THR A 10 -19.04 -7.18 -20.36
CA THR A 10 -18.53 -7.16 -21.75
C THR A 10 -18.46 -8.55 -22.39
N GLY A 11 -18.55 -9.62 -21.61
CA GLY A 11 -18.33 -10.99 -22.09
C GLY A 11 -16.88 -11.28 -22.46
N ALA A 12 -15.94 -10.40 -22.12
CA ALA A 12 -14.51 -10.65 -22.32
C ALA A 12 -14.01 -11.76 -21.39
N GLU A 13 -13.03 -12.51 -21.84
CA GLU A 13 -12.42 -13.56 -21.03
C GLU A 13 -11.68 -12.98 -19.82
N LYS A 14 -12.12 -13.40 -18.64
CA LYS A 14 -11.57 -12.98 -17.34
C LYS A 14 -10.36 -13.84 -16.98
N PRO A 15 -9.27 -13.26 -16.42
CA PRO A 15 -8.22 -14.06 -15.80
C PRO A 15 -8.77 -14.94 -14.67
N GLU A 16 -8.32 -16.18 -14.56
CA GLU A 16 -8.81 -17.12 -13.53
C GLU A 16 -8.55 -16.60 -12.11
N TRP A 17 -7.42 -15.94 -11.91
CA TRP A 17 -7.01 -15.37 -10.62
C TRP A 17 -7.74 -14.06 -10.24
N LEU A 18 -8.46 -13.42 -11.18
CA LEU A 18 -9.15 -12.16 -10.90
C LEU A 18 -10.47 -12.42 -10.20
N GLY A 19 -10.61 -11.87 -9.02
CA GLY A 19 -11.85 -11.89 -8.22
C GLY A 19 -11.90 -10.72 -7.27
N ASP A 20 -13.03 -10.51 -6.64
CA ASP A 20 -13.18 -9.49 -5.61
C ASP A 20 -12.36 -9.83 -4.37
N VAL A 21 -11.80 -8.80 -3.75
CA VAL A 21 -11.06 -8.97 -2.50
C VAL A 21 -12.03 -9.40 -1.40
N ARG A 22 -11.72 -10.54 -0.76
CA ARG A 22 -12.51 -11.03 0.37
C ARG A 22 -12.50 -10.03 1.54
N LYS A 23 -13.59 -9.97 2.28
CA LYS A 23 -13.65 -9.23 3.53
C LYS A 23 -12.85 -9.95 4.62
N TYR A 24 -12.01 -9.21 5.33
CA TYR A 24 -11.27 -9.69 6.50
C TYR A 24 -11.95 -9.25 7.79
N SER A 25 -11.68 -9.94 8.90
CA SER A 25 -12.34 -9.70 10.20
C SER A 25 -12.12 -8.31 10.77
N ARG A 26 -11.05 -7.64 10.38
CA ARG A 26 -10.73 -6.27 10.81
C ARG A 26 -11.20 -5.19 9.86
N ASP A 27 -11.70 -5.56 8.69
CA ASP A 27 -12.16 -4.59 7.71
C ASP A 27 -13.44 -3.88 8.17
N LYS A 28 -13.46 -2.57 7.97
CA LYS A 28 -14.63 -1.69 8.14
C LYS A 28 -15.04 -1.15 6.77
N LEU A 29 -15.37 -2.08 5.86
CA LEU A 29 -15.69 -1.76 4.47
C LEU A 29 -16.90 -0.84 4.38
N ARG A 30 -16.82 0.14 3.50
CA ARG A 30 -17.87 1.10 3.20
C ARG A 30 -18.35 0.89 1.76
N PRO A 31 -19.65 0.69 1.51
CA PRO A 31 -20.19 0.42 0.16
C PRO A 31 -19.84 1.50 -0.86
N GLU A 32 -19.78 2.77 -0.45
CA GLU A 32 -19.45 3.90 -1.30
C GLU A 32 -18.01 3.85 -1.87
N TRP A 33 -17.14 3.02 -1.31
CA TRP A 33 -15.77 2.76 -1.76
C TRP A 33 -15.61 1.32 -2.27
N GLY A 34 -16.69 0.72 -2.71
CA GLY A 34 -16.71 -0.67 -3.13
C GLY A 34 -16.01 -0.93 -4.45
N GLN A 35 -16.01 -2.20 -4.82
CA GLN A 35 -15.48 -2.70 -6.09
C GLN A 35 -16.14 -1.97 -7.26
N THR A 36 -15.36 -1.66 -8.29
CA THR A 36 -15.80 -1.01 -9.53
C THR A 36 -15.41 -1.84 -10.75
N ASP A 37 -16.10 -1.61 -11.87
CA ASP A 37 -15.79 -2.31 -13.13
C ASP A 37 -14.44 -1.88 -13.71
N VAL A 38 -14.11 -0.60 -13.55
CA VAL A 38 -12.87 0.01 -14.06
C VAL A 38 -12.27 0.91 -12.99
N VAL A 39 -10.96 0.87 -12.86
CA VAL A 39 -10.19 1.80 -12.03
C VAL A 39 -9.15 2.55 -12.87
N LEU A 40 -9.05 3.85 -12.65
CA LEU A 40 -7.98 4.70 -13.19
C LEU A 40 -7.12 5.19 -12.03
N GLN A 41 -5.81 5.00 -12.15
CA GLN A 41 -4.83 5.64 -11.28
C GLN A 41 -4.12 6.71 -12.08
N ILE A 42 -4.20 7.96 -11.62
CA ILE A 42 -3.58 9.12 -12.26
C ILE A 42 -2.53 9.66 -11.29
N CYS A 43 -1.28 9.67 -11.70
CA CYS A 43 -0.17 10.17 -10.91
C CYS A 43 0.57 11.26 -11.69
N SER A 44 0.91 12.35 -11.01
CA SER A 44 1.73 13.44 -11.52
C SER A 44 2.40 14.16 -10.36
N ASP A 45 3.54 14.78 -10.61
CA ASP A 45 4.21 15.67 -9.66
C ASP A 45 3.47 17.01 -9.52
N ASP A 46 2.55 17.31 -10.45
CA ASP A 46 1.77 18.54 -10.47
C ASP A 46 0.27 18.26 -10.27
N PRO A 47 -0.34 18.81 -9.20
CA PRO A 47 -1.78 18.67 -8.93
C PRO A 47 -2.68 19.19 -10.04
N LEU A 48 -2.28 20.26 -10.74
CA LEU A 48 -3.05 20.82 -11.85
C LEU A 48 -3.13 19.84 -13.02
N THR A 49 -2.01 19.22 -13.37
CA THR A 49 -1.95 18.15 -14.37
C THR A 49 -2.83 16.97 -13.98
N THR A 50 -2.78 16.53 -12.71
CA THR A 50 -3.64 15.45 -12.20
C THR A 50 -5.13 15.80 -12.38
N ALA A 51 -5.53 17.01 -11.99
CA ALA A 51 -6.91 17.49 -12.13
C ALA A 51 -7.36 17.58 -13.59
N PHE A 52 -6.48 18.07 -14.47
CA PHE A 52 -6.74 18.15 -15.91
C PHE A 52 -6.96 16.77 -16.52
N VAL A 53 -6.08 15.81 -16.25
CA VAL A 53 -6.21 14.44 -16.78
C VAL A 53 -7.46 13.76 -16.24
N MET A 54 -7.75 13.89 -14.93
CA MET A 54 -8.98 13.36 -14.33
C MET A 54 -10.21 13.89 -15.03
N ARG A 55 -10.31 15.22 -15.22
CA ARG A 55 -11.43 15.83 -15.92
C ARG A 55 -11.55 15.34 -17.37
N HIS A 56 -10.43 15.25 -18.08
CA HIS A 56 -10.40 14.78 -19.47
C HIS A 56 -10.92 13.34 -19.57
N MET A 57 -10.40 12.43 -18.74
CA MET A 57 -10.81 11.04 -18.73
C MET A 57 -12.27 10.85 -18.35
N THR A 58 -12.77 11.57 -17.34
CA THR A 58 -14.18 11.53 -16.93
C THR A 58 -15.10 11.98 -18.07
N ARG A 59 -14.75 13.05 -18.80
CA ARG A 59 -15.53 13.50 -19.96
C ARG A 59 -15.49 12.51 -21.12
N ALA A 60 -14.31 11.97 -21.43
CA ALA A 60 -14.14 11.04 -22.54
C ALA A 60 -14.90 9.71 -22.29
N SER A 61 -15.03 9.30 -21.04
CA SER A 61 -15.73 8.06 -20.65
C SER A 61 -17.25 8.23 -20.40
N SER A 62 -17.76 9.45 -20.36
CA SER A 62 -19.14 9.73 -19.91
C SER A 62 -20.26 9.02 -20.67
N SER A 63 -20.03 8.58 -21.91
CA SER A 63 -20.99 7.77 -22.67
C SER A 63 -20.94 6.27 -22.37
N TYR A 64 -19.92 5.83 -21.62
CA TYR A 64 -19.64 4.41 -21.39
C TYR A 64 -19.58 4.02 -19.91
N ALA A 65 -19.25 4.97 -19.05
CA ALA A 65 -19.05 4.74 -17.64
C ALA A 65 -19.49 5.94 -16.79
N GLU A 66 -19.93 5.64 -15.58
CA GLU A 66 -20.25 6.60 -14.54
C GLU A 66 -19.20 6.53 -13.43
N THR A 67 -18.86 7.69 -12.85
CA THR A 67 -17.89 7.74 -11.74
C THR A 67 -18.55 7.26 -10.46
N ALA A 68 -18.08 6.11 -9.94
CA ALA A 68 -18.54 5.58 -8.67
C ALA A 68 -17.91 6.31 -7.48
N TRP A 69 -16.59 6.52 -7.51
CA TRP A 69 -15.87 7.26 -6.47
C TRP A 69 -14.57 7.87 -7.01
N VAL A 70 -14.07 8.85 -6.30
CA VAL A 70 -12.77 9.48 -6.54
C VAL A 70 -12.03 9.59 -5.22
N GLN A 71 -10.81 9.04 -5.13
CA GLN A 71 -9.90 9.28 -4.03
C GLN A 71 -8.74 10.12 -4.50
N GLN A 72 -8.63 11.32 -3.96
CA GLN A 72 -7.44 12.16 -4.13
C GLN A 72 -6.45 11.83 -3.01
N GLY A 73 -5.17 11.91 -3.34
CA GLY A 73 -4.10 11.67 -2.40
C GLY A 73 -2.83 12.39 -2.81
N PHE A 74 -1.83 12.32 -1.96
CA PHE A 74 -0.52 12.95 -2.18
C PHE A 74 0.59 12.03 -1.68
N GLY A 75 1.76 12.20 -2.25
CA GLY A 75 2.99 11.58 -1.81
C GLY A 75 4.02 12.65 -1.44
N HIS A 76 5.27 12.25 -1.36
CA HIS A 76 6.37 13.19 -1.21
C HIS A 76 6.55 13.99 -2.51
N ALA A 77 6.85 15.28 -2.37
CA ALA A 77 7.21 16.11 -3.51
C ALA A 77 8.50 15.58 -4.16
N ASN A 78 8.60 15.70 -5.49
CA ASN A 78 9.81 15.31 -6.20
C ASN A 78 11.02 16.07 -5.67
N GLY A 79 12.09 15.34 -5.32
CA GLY A 79 13.31 15.90 -4.74
C GLY A 79 13.23 16.27 -3.25
N SER A 80 12.14 15.98 -2.55
CA SER A 80 12.02 16.24 -1.10
C SER A 80 12.77 15.23 -0.22
N ALA A 81 13.07 14.05 -0.74
CA ALA A 81 13.90 13.03 -0.09
C ALA A 81 15.25 12.90 -0.79
N ALA A 82 16.30 12.53 -0.04
CA ALA A 82 17.60 12.22 -0.63
C ALA A 82 17.48 11.02 -1.59
N LYS A 83 18.30 11.02 -2.64
CA LYS A 83 18.30 9.93 -3.61
C LYS A 83 18.66 8.61 -2.92
N GLY A 84 17.76 7.61 -3.05
CA GLY A 84 17.93 6.29 -2.43
C GLY A 84 17.45 6.20 -0.98
N GLU A 85 16.89 7.28 -0.42
CA GLU A 85 16.27 7.25 0.89
C GLU A 85 14.83 6.75 0.78
N THR A 86 14.47 5.80 1.63
CA THR A 86 13.08 5.33 1.76
C THR A 86 12.24 6.40 2.47
N ALA A 87 11.16 6.81 1.82
CA ALA A 87 10.23 7.80 2.37
C ALA A 87 9.55 7.31 3.65
N ARG A 88 9.11 8.27 4.48
CA ARG A 88 8.34 7.96 5.70
C ARG A 88 6.85 8.13 5.44
N ASN A 89 6.07 7.26 6.05
CA ASN A 89 4.62 7.41 6.11
C ASN A 89 4.20 8.35 7.26
N LEU A 90 2.89 8.55 7.44
CA LEU A 90 2.35 9.45 8.48
C LEU A 90 2.58 8.96 9.92
N PHE A 91 2.90 7.67 10.13
CA PHE A 91 3.38 7.17 11.43
C PHE A 91 4.85 7.51 11.70
N GLY A 92 5.53 8.20 10.78
CA GLY A 92 6.95 8.50 10.85
C GLY A 92 7.88 7.32 10.53
N GLN A 93 7.31 6.16 10.16
CA GLN A 93 8.07 4.96 9.82
C GLN A 93 8.53 4.98 8.36
N LYS A 94 9.73 4.46 8.07
CA LYS A 94 10.16 4.21 6.70
C LYS A 94 9.26 3.16 6.06
N ASP A 95 8.71 3.46 4.89
CA ASP A 95 7.72 2.64 4.22
C ASP A 95 8.08 2.42 2.75
N GLY A 96 8.28 1.17 2.38
CA GLY A 96 8.71 0.77 1.05
C GLY A 96 10.05 0.02 1.00
N THR A 97 10.72 -0.18 2.12
CA THR A 97 12.03 -0.84 2.23
C THR A 97 12.10 -2.20 1.51
N VAL A 98 11.02 -2.97 1.54
CA VAL A 98 10.95 -4.31 0.92
C VAL A 98 10.28 -4.31 -0.46
N ASN A 99 10.00 -3.15 -1.02
CA ASN A 99 9.56 -3.08 -2.41
C ASN A 99 10.68 -3.54 -3.34
N PRO A 100 10.37 -4.04 -4.54
CA PRO A 100 11.39 -4.38 -5.53
C PRO A 100 12.21 -3.15 -5.90
N HIS A 101 13.52 -3.30 -6.04
CA HIS A 101 14.48 -2.24 -6.37
C HIS A 101 15.19 -2.46 -7.70
N THR A 102 15.30 -3.71 -8.14
CA THR A 102 15.96 -4.09 -9.39
C THR A 102 14.94 -4.43 -10.47
N HIS A 103 15.38 -4.35 -11.73
CA HIS A 103 14.53 -4.75 -12.86
C HIS A 103 14.08 -6.22 -12.75
N GLU A 104 14.96 -7.10 -12.29
CA GLU A 104 14.68 -8.52 -12.13
C GLU A 104 13.58 -8.74 -11.07
N GLU A 105 13.70 -8.07 -9.90
CA GLU A 105 12.68 -8.14 -8.85
C GLU A 105 11.33 -7.59 -9.32
N PHE A 106 11.31 -6.52 -10.16
CA PHE A 106 10.08 -6.02 -10.75
C PHE A 106 9.45 -7.03 -11.72
N MET A 107 10.26 -7.69 -12.53
CA MET A 107 9.76 -8.73 -13.45
C MET A 107 9.20 -9.93 -12.70
N ASP A 108 9.86 -10.35 -11.62
CA ASP A 108 9.44 -11.48 -10.79
C ASP A 108 8.16 -11.20 -9.96
N GLN A 109 8.04 -9.99 -9.39
CA GLN A 109 7.03 -9.70 -8.37
C GLN A 109 5.83 -8.90 -8.87
N VAL A 110 5.94 -8.19 -9.99
CA VAL A 110 4.94 -7.18 -10.40
C VAL A 110 4.31 -7.50 -11.75
N TRP A 111 5.11 -7.93 -12.72
CA TRP A 111 4.63 -8.08 -14.08
C TRP A 111 4.20 -9.52 -14.39
N ILE A 112 3.11 -9.64 -15.11
CA ILE A 112 2.67 -10.93 -15.69
C ILE A 112 3.60 -11.22 -16.87
N ASP A 113 4.30 -12.34 -16.82
CA ASP A 113 5.35 -12.70 -17.77
C ASP A 113 4.83 -13.38 -19.04
N GLU A 114 3.67 -14.07 -18.97
CA GLU A 114 3.15 -14.84 -20.10
C GLU A 114 1.62 -14.72 -20.28
N GLY A 115 1.15 -15.27 -21.38
CA GLY A 115 -0.28 -15.33 -21.72
C GLY A 115 -0.86 -14.02 -22.23
N ARG A 116 -2.18 -13.95 -22.29
CA ARG A 116 -2.94 -12.82 -22.85
C ARG A 116 -2.70 -11.49 -22.11
N PHE A 117 -2.37 -11.57 -20.84
CA PHE A 117 -2.17 -10.41 -19.99
C PHE A 117 -0.69 -10.10 -19.74
N ALA A 118 0.22 -10.70 -20.51
CA ALA A 118 1.65 -10.42 -20.42
C ALA A 118 1.96 -8.92 -20.52
N GLY A 119 2.87 -8.43 -19.68
CA GLY A 119 3.18 -7.02 -19.51
C GLY A 119 2.16 -6.23 -18.68
N GLY A 120 1.08 -6.88 -18.23
CA GLY A 120 0.12 -6.33 -17.27
C GLY A 120 0.52 -6.61 -15.82
N THR A 121 -0.32 -6.19 -14.89
CA THR A 121 -0.16 -6.46 -13.46
C THR A 121 -1.50 -6.58 -12.77
N ALA A 122 -1.55 -7.26 -11.63
CA ALA A 122 -2.70 -7.25 -10.73
C ALA A 122 -2.58 -6.09 -9.74
N MET A 123 -3.70 -5.46 -9.37
CA MET A 123 -3.73 -4.37 -8.42
C MET A 123 -4.87 -4.52 -7.41
N VAL A 124 -4.56 -4.35 -6.15
CA VAL A 124 -5.55 -4.20 -5.07
C VAL A 124 -5.46 -2.78 -4.52
N VAL A 125 -6.60 -2.09 -4.48
CA VAL A 125 -6.70 -0.75 -3.87
C VAL A 125 -7.33 -0.89 -2.49
N ARG A 126 -6.66 -0.36 -1.46
CA ARG A 126 -7.18 -0.31 -0.10
C ARG A 126 -7.12 1.12 0.44
N ARG A 127 -8.24 1.61 0.98
CA ARG A 127 -8.24 2.78 1.84
C ARG A 127 -7.98 2.34 3.27
N ILE A 128 -6.93 2.87 3.88
CA ILE A 128 -6.52 2.51 5.23
C ILE A 128 -6.63 3.77 6.10
N HIS A 129 -7.53 3.72 7.08
CA HIS A 129 -7.63 4.75 8.10
C HIS A 129 -6.47 4.61 9.08
N MET A 130 -5.67 5.66 9.23
CA MET A 130 -4.56 5.72 10.17
C MET A 130 -4.99 6.50 11.40
N ASN A 131 -5.12 5.82 12.54
CA ASN A 131 -5.45 6.49 13.80
C ASN A 131 -4.20 7.13 14.40
N LEU A 132 -3.90 8.35 13.94
CA LEU A 132 -2.71 9.10 14.37
C LEU A 132 -2.82 9.57 15.80
N ASP A 133 -4.00 9.96 16.28
CA ASP A 133 -4.20 10.41 17.67
C ASP A 133 -3.76 9.31 18.66
N THR A 134 -4.25 8.10 18.50
CA THR A 134 -3.83 6.96 19.34
C THR A 134 -2.35 6.59 19.12
N TRP A 135 -1.85 6.74 17.89
CA TRP A 135 -0.44 6.47 17.61
C TRP A 135 0.50 7.44 18.31
N GLU A 136 0.11 8.70 18.41
CA GLU A 136 0.91 9.76 19.04
C GLU A 136 0.96 9.64 20.57
N GLU A 137 -0.01 8.94 21.20
CA GLU A 137 0.04 8.59 22.62
C GLU A 137 1.12 7.55 22.96
N LEU A 138 1.56 6.76 21.97
CA LEU A 138 2.61 5.75 22.17
C LEU A 138 3.98 6.40 22.29
N ASP A 139 4.79 5.90 23.22
CA ASP A 139 6.20 6.23 23.29
C ASP A 139 6.99 5.58 22.12
N ARG A 140 8.25 5.96 21.98
CA ARG A 140 9.10 5.45 20.91
C ARG A 140 9.21 3.93 20.93
N ALA A 141 9.41 3.33 22.10
CA ALA A 141 9.61 1.90 22.23
C ALA A 141 8.36 1.12 21.81
N ALA A 142 7.17 1.60 22.19
CA ALA A 142 5.91 1.01 21.77
C ALA A 142 5.66 1.13 20.26
N ARG A 143 6.02 2.27 19.64
CA ARG A 143 5.94 2.46 18.18
C ARG A 143 6.87 1.50 17.44
N GLU A 144 8.11 1.38 17.88
CA GLU A 144 9.11 0.47 17.31
C GLU A 144 8.70 -1.01 17.48
N ALA A 145 8.19 -1.40 18.65
CA ALA A 145 7.67 -2.74 18.90
C ALA A 145 6.45 -3.06 18.02
N SER A 146 5.51 -2.12 17.87
CA SER A 146 4.32 -2.28 17.03
C SER A 146 4.65 -2.47 15.56
N THR A 147 5.71 -1.80 15.06
CA THR A 147 6.16 -1.94 13.67
C THR A 147 7.13 -3.08 13.46
N GLY A 148 7.99 -3.39 14.43
CA GLY A 148 9.10 -4.34 14.33
C GLY A 148 10.36 -3.74 13.71
N ARG A 149 10.41 -2.38 13.59
CA ARG A 149 11.54 -1.63 13.05
C ARG A 149 11.85 -0.41 13.90
N LYS A 150 13.13 -0.03 13.95
CA LYS A 150 13.60 1.18 14.60
C LYS A 150 13.11 2.43 13.87
N LEU A 151 12.62 3.40 14.61
CA LEU A 151 12.00 4.60 14.05
C LEU A 151 13.00 5.48 13.28
N ASP A 152 14.22 5.65 13.81
CA ASP A 152 15.24 6.53 13.23
C ASP A 152 15.88 5.92 11.98
N THR A 153 16.37 4.70 12.06
CA THR A 153 17.12 4.05 10.97
C THR A 153 16.24 3.27 10.00
N GLY A 154 15.06 2.79 10.44
CA GLY A 154 14.24 1.82 9.69
C GLY A 154 14.76 0.39 9.79
N ALA A 155 15.85 0.15 10.52
CA ALA A 155 16.42 -1.18 10.71
C ALA A 155 15.44 -2.13 11.41
N PRO A 156 15.43 -3.44 11.10
CA PRO A 156 14.76 -4.43 11.95
C PRO A 156 15.22 -4.31 13.41
N MET A 157 14.40 -4.70 14.38
CA MET A 157 14.75 -4.52 15.80
C MET A 157 16.08 -5.17 16.19
N HIS A 158 16.46 -6.26 15.53
CA HIS A 158 17.77 -6.94 15.73
C HIS A 158 18.91 -6.40 14.85
N GLY A 159 18.59 -5.51 13.87
CA GLY A 159 19.53 -5.01 12.87
C GLY A 159 20.05 -3.60 13.18
N THR A 160 20.88 -3.07 12.29
CA THR A 160 21.49 -1.74 12.36
C THR A 160 21.21 -0.88 11.13
N ASP A 161 20.96 -1.52 9.98
CA ASP A 161 20.65 -0.86 8.71
C ASP A 161 19.24 -1.16 8.24
N GLU A 162 18.64 -0.23 7.50
CA GLU A 162 17.28 -0.37 6.95
C GLU A 162 17.12 -1.63 6.12
N PHE A 163 18.13 -1.98 5.35
CA PHE A 163 18.11 -3.12 4.41
C PHE A 163 18.62 -4.44 5.01
N ASP A 164 18.93 -4.45 6.31
CA ASP A 164 19.26 -5.71 6.98
C ASP A 164 18.12 -6.72 6.82
N PRO A 165 18.43 -8.01 6.57
CA PRO A 165 17.42 -9.05 6.45
C PRO A 165 16.57 -9.16 7.71
N VAL A 166 15.26 -9.33 7.55
CA VAL A 166 14.33 -9.55 8.66
C VAL A 166 14.44 -11.01 9.12
N ASP A 167 14.93 -11.23 10.34
CA ASP A 167 14.92 -12.54 10.99
C ASP A 167 13.88 -12.56 12.12
N LEU A 168 12.76 -13.24 11.89
CA LEU A 168 11.69 -13.40 12.86
C LEU A 168 12.00 -14.39 13.98
N GLU A 169 13.11 -15.12 13.89
CA GLU A 169 13.59 -16.03 14.94
C GLU A 169 14.70 -15.40 15.79
N ALA A 170 15.24 -14.24 15.40
CA ALA A 170 16.24 -13.52 16.18
C ALA A 170 15.75 -13.26 17.60
N ARG A 171 16.67 -13.39 18.55
CA ARG A 171 16.39 -13.21 19.99
C ARG A 171 17.23 -12.09 20.56
N ASP A 172 16.66 -11.40 21.53
CA ASP A 172 17.37 -10.40 22.32
C ASP A 172 18.28 -11.05 23.40
N SER A 173 18.93 -10.21 24.21
CA SER A 173 19.80 -10.66 25.31
C SER A 173 19.08 -11.43 26.43
N PHE A 174 17.76 -11.36 26.48
CA PHE A 174 16.91 -12.07 27.44
C PHE A 174 16.32 -13.36 26.85
N GLY A 175 16.64 -13.70 25.60
CA GLY A 175 16.12 -14.87 24.89
C GLY A 175 14.71 -14.69 24.34
N LEU A 176 14.12 -13.49 24.39
CA LEU A 176 12.83 -13.17 23.80
C LEU A 176 12.99 -12.86 22.31
N LYS A 177 11.93 -13.01 21.53
CA LYS A 177 11.96 -12.61 20.11
C LYS A 177 12.24 -11.12 19.99
N ALA A 178 13.25 -10.76 19.21
CA ALA A 178 13.64 -9.38 18.98
C ALA A 178 12.57 -8.60 18.20
N ILE A 179 11.83 -9.29 17.33
CA ILE A 179 10.67 -8.75 16.62
C ILE A 179 9.40 -9.40 17.20
N ASP A 180 8.51 -8.59 17.73
CA ASP A 180 7.23 -9.06 18.28
C ASP A 180 6.41 -9.76 17.18
N PRO A 181 5.89 -10.98 17.43
CA PRO A 181 5.08 -11.72 16.45
C PRO A 181 3.78 -11.02 16.07
N SER A 182 3.30 -10.06 16.85
CA SER A 182 2.14 -9.23 16.54
C SER A 182 2.48 -7.97 15.75
N SER A 183 3.78 -7.64 15.60
CA SER A 183 4.24 -6.45 14.89
C SER A 183 3.83 -6.45 13.42
N HIS A 184 3.79 -5.25 12.82
CA HIS A 184 3.47 -5.08 11.40
C HIS A 184 4.42 -5.92 10.51
N VAL A 185 5.73 -5.85 10.75
CA VAL A 185 6.73 -6.60 9.96
C VAL A 185 6.50 -8.10 10.05
N ALA A 186 6.28 -8.64 11.26
CA ALA A 186 6.04 -10.08 11.43
C ALA A 186 4.76 -10.55 10.74
N ARG A 187 3.71 -9.71 10.74
CA ARG A 187 2.41 -10.04 10.12
C ARG A 187 2.37 -9.83 8.61
N ALA A 188 3.19 -8.92 8.09
CA ALA A 188 3.29 -8.63 6.66
C ALA A 188 4.38 -9.46 5.95
N HIS A 189 5.21 -10.18 6.71
CA HIS A 189 6.25 -11.05 6.13
C HIS A 189 5.62 -12.22 5.38
N PRO A 190 6.13 -12.57 4.18
CA PRO A 190 5.64 -13.73 3.45
C PRO A 190 5.76 -15.01 4.30
N PRO A 191 4.83 -15.96 4.17
CA PRO A 191 4.95 -17.27 4.82
C PRO A 191 6.26 -17.97 4.41
N LYS A 192 6.87 -18.76 5.31
CA LYS A 192 8.13 -19.45 5.03
C LYS A 192 8.03 -20.45 3.87
N ASP A 193 6.87 -21.06 3.70
CA ASP A 193 6.53 -21.99 2.62
C ASP A 193 6.11 -21.28 1.31
N HIS A 194 5.92 -19.98 1.35
CA HIS A 194 5.54 -19.13 0.22
C HIS A 194 6.35 -17.82 0.18
N PRO A 195 7.68 -17.88 0.05
CA PRO A 195 8.53 -16.67 0.05
C PRO A 195 8.29 -15.77 -1.16
N GLU A 196 7.68 -16.30 -2.23
CA GLU A 196 7.28 -15.57 -3.43
C GLU A 196 6.06 -14.65 -3.22
N GLN A 197 5.31 -14.80 -2.13
CA GLN A 197 4.14 -13.95 -1.84
C GLN A 197 4.54 -12.55 -1.40
N LYS A 198 5.15 -11.81 -2.32
CA LYS A 198 5.54 -10.41 -2.18
C LYS A 198 4.69 -9.52 -3.07
N ILE A 199 4.58 -8.26 -2.70
CA ILE A 199 3.85 -7.25 -3.48
C ILE A 199 4.64 -5.94 -3.55
N LEU A 200 4.50 -5.22 -4.64
CA LEU A 200 4.87 -3.81 -4.70
C LEU A 200 3.79 -2.99 -3.99
N ARG A 201 4.16 -2.29 -2.92
CA ARG A 201 3.27 -1.35 -2.23
C ARG A 201 3.54 0.08 -2.71
N ARG A 202 2.47 0.77 -3.12
CA ARG A 202 2.52 2.15 -3.58
C ARG A 202 1.53 2.99 -2.79
N PRO A 203 1.88 3.38 -1.54
CA PRO A 203 1.00 4.18 -0.72
C PRO A 203 0.90 5.62 -1.22
N PHE A 204 -0.28 6.20 -1.02
CA PHE A 204 -0.56 7.62 -1.16
C PHE A 204 -1.32 8.06 0.09
N ASN A 205 -0.92 9.16 0.68
CA ASN A 205 -1.62 9.71 1.83
C ASN A 205 -2.83 10.52 1.36
N PHE A 206 -3.84 10.66 2.22
CA PHE A 206 -4.98 11.53 1.97
C PHE A 206 -5.49 12.11 3.28
N ASN A 207 -6.16 13.26 3.20
CA ASN A 207 -6.74 13.91 4.37
C ASN A 207 -8.21 13.50 4.52
N LEU A 208 -8.62 13.27 5.75
CA LEU A 208 -10.02 13.25 6.15
C LEU A 208 -10.39 14.58 6.80
N ALA A 209 -11.61 15.03 6.58
CA ALA A 209 -12.10 16.21 7.29
C ALA A 209 -12.13 15.95 8.80
N PRO A 210 -11.80 16.94 9.65
CA PRO A 210 -11.99 16.84 11.08
C PRO A 210 -13.41 16.45 11.44
N SER A 211 -13.57 15.57 12.43
CA SER A 211 -14.86 15.14 12.95
C SER A 211 -14.85 15.24 14.47
N PRO A 212 -16.01 15.15 15.15
CA PRO A 212 -16.06 15.15 16.62
C PRO A 212 -15.25 14.02 17.28
N ASP A 213 -14.99 12.95 16.53
CA ASP A 213 -14.29 11.75 17.01
C ASP A 213 -12.80 11.73 16.66
N ASN A 214 -12.30 12.78 15.97
CA ASN A 214 -10.89 12.89 15.58
C ASN A 214 -10.47 14.35 15.37
N SER A 215 -9.19 14.64 15.55
CA SER A 215 -8.59 15.97 15.43
C SER A 215 -8.30 16.40 13.98
N GLY A 216 -8.75 15.62 13.01
CA GLY A 216 -8.40 15.78 11.59
C GLY A 216 -7.44 14.69 11.17
N GLU A 217 -7.97 13.57 10.70
CA GLU A 217 -7.15 12.41 10.37
C GLU A 217 -6.50 12.56 9.02
N LEU A 218 -5.20 12.29 9.02
CA LEU A 218 -4.41 12.00 7.84
C LEU A 218 -4.42 10.47 7.64
N SER A 219 -4.65 10.02 6.43
CA SER A 219 -4.69 8.59 6.09
C SER A 219 -3.88 8.30 4.83
#